data_22a5424f0f51c44030a006331238a261
#
_entry.id   22a5424f0f51c44030a006331238a261
#
_cell.length_a   1.000
_cell.length_b   1.000
_cell.length_c   1.000
_cell.angle_alpha   90.00
_cell.angle_beta   90.00
_cell.angle_gamma   90.00
#
_symmetry.space_group_name_H-M   'P 1'
#
loop_
_entity.id
_entity.type
_entity.pdbx_description
1 polymer ?
#
loop_
_entity_poly.entity_id
_entity_poly.type
_entity_poly.pdbx_seq_one_letter_code
_entity_poly.pdbx_strand_id
1 'polypeptide(L)'
;MKNLWSEKEAAKYTDALALRVYTSRLLGQDPSLVLHGGGNTSVKITEKNLVNQNEDILYVKGSGWDLEFIEKAGFSPVRMNHMLNLSKLESLSAPQMVNELKTQLTDSSAPSPSVETILHAALPFKFVDHTHADAVVTITNTSNGEERIKEIYGDRVVIIPYVMPGFDLAKDVVKIFAKQSSELSLIHI
;
A
#
# COMPACT_ATOMS: atom_id res chain seq x y z
N MET A 1 20.63 3.89 -5.53
CA MET A 1 19.38 3.46 -6.22
C MET A 1 19.46 3.84 -7.69
N LYS A 2 19.16 2.93 -8.62
CA LYS A 2 19.12 3.16 -10.07
C LYS A 2 17.65 3.21 -10.50
N ASN A 3 17.28 4.18 -11.36
CA ASN A 3 15.95 4.17 -11.96
C ASN A 3 15.83 3.00 -12.95
N LEU A 4 14.96 2.05 -12.63
CA LEU A 4 14.69 0.86 -13.45
C LEU A 4 13.46 1.04 -14.37
N TRP A 5 12.75 2.16 -14.28
CA TRP A 5 11.59 2.45 -15.12
C TRP A 5 11.98 2.55 -16.60
N SER A 6 11.17 1.95 -17.47
CA SER A 6 11.29 2.04 -18.91
C SER A 6 9.91 2.28 -19.53
N GLU A 7 9.75 3.41 -20.21
CA GLU A 7 8.51 3.75 -20.94
C GLU A 7 8.17 2.66 -21.99
N LYS A 8 9.19 2.13 -22.69
CA LYS A 8 9.01 1.07 -23.67
C LYS A 8 8.46 -0.21 -23.04
N GLU A 9 8.93 -0.58 -21.85
CA GLU A 9 8.43 -1.76 -21.14
C GLU A 9 7.04 -1.49 -20.55
N ALA A 10 6.83 -0.32 -19.95
CA ALA A 10 5.54 0.06 -19.37
C ALA A 10 4.41 0.07 -20.41
N ALA A 11 4.70 0.51 -21.65
CA ALA A 11 3.72 0.54 -22.74
C ALA A 11 3.21 -0.84 -23.19
N LYS A 12 3.84 -1.94 -22.75
CA LYS A 12 3.37 -3.31 -23.01
C LYS A 12 2.17 -3.71 -22.13
N TYR A 13 1.93 -2.98 -21.06
CA TYR A 13 0.89 -3.29 -20.08
C TYR A 13 -0.33 -2.41 -20.33
N THR A 14 -1.40 -3.02 -20.83
CA THR A 14 -2.61 -2.32 -21.26
C THR A 14 -3.64 -2.16 -20.16
N ASP A 15 -3.53 -2.93 -19.09
CA ASP A 15 -4.40 -2.84 -17.92
C ASP A 15 -3.63 -2.41 -16.65
N ALA A 16 -4.35 -1.76 -15.74
CA ALA A 16 -3.75 -1.17 -14.55
C ALA A 16 -3.14 -2.21 -13.59
N LEU A 17 -3.72 -3.42 -13.50
CA LEU A 17 -3.17 -4.49 -12.66
C LEU A 17 -1.88 -5.06 -13.25
N ALA A 18 -1.81 -5.25 -14.57
CA ALA A 18 -0.58 -5.69 -15.23
C ALA A 18 0.54 -4.65 -15.09
N LEU A 19 0.21 -3.36 -15.23
CA LEU A 19 1.17 -2.28 -14.96
C LEU A 19 1.60 -2.28 -13.48
N ARG A 20 0.68 -2.55 -12.53
CA ARG A 20 1.01 -2.69 -11.10
C ARG A 20 1.99 -3.84 -10.84
N VAL A 21 1.81 -4.99 -11.50
CA VAL A 21 2.77 -6.11 -11.44
C VAL A 21 4.15 -5.65 -11.89
N TYR A 22 4.25 -4.97 -13.04
CA TYR A 22 5.53 -4.46 -13.56
C TYR A 22 6.21 -3.53 -12.57
N THR A 23 5.51 -2.49 -12.08
CA THR A 23 6.10 -1.52 -11.16
C THR A 23 6.49 -2.15 -9.81
N SER A 24 5.73 -3.12 -9.32
CA SER A 24 6.05 -3.87 -8.10
C SER A 24 7.35 -4.66 -8.23
N ARG A 25 7.54 -5.31 -9.39
CA ARG A 25 8.79 -6.03 -9.68
C ARG A 25 10.00 -5.10 -9.76
N LEU A 26 9.84 -3.88 -10.26
CA LEU A 26 10.92 -2.89 -10.25
C LEU A 26 11.35 -2.53 -8.83
N LEU A 27 10.41 -2.40 -7.89
CA LEU A 27 10.70 -2.17 -6.47
C LEU A 27 11.38 -3.40 -5.85
N GLY A 28 10.85 -4.60 -6.12
CA GLY A 28 11.37 -5.87 -5.59
C GLY A 28 12.76 -6.23 -6.06
N GLN A 29 13.20 -5.70 -7.22
CA GLN A 29 14.56 -5.92 -7.76
C GLN A 29 15.63 -5.08 -7.06
N ASP A 30 15.25 -4.11 -6.23
CA ASP A 30 16.22 -3.30 -5.48
C ASP A 30 16.18 -3.69 -3.99
N PRO A 31 17.16 -4.48 -3.49
CA PRO A 31 17.17 -4.94 -2.11
C PRO A 31 17.35 -3.81 -1.10
N SER A 32 17.76 -2.60 -1.54
CA SER A 32 17.79 -1.42 -0.67
C SER A 32 16.42 -0.79 -0.44
N LEU A 33 15.39 -1.24 -1.16
CA LEU A 33 13.99 -0.80 -1.01
C LEU A 33 13.14 -1.84 -0.28
N VAL A 34 13.26 -3.11 -0.65
CA VAL A 34 12.52 -4.21 -0.03
C VAL A 34 13.34 -5.50 -0.04
N LEU A 35 13.17 -6.33 0.99
CA LEU A 35 13.76 -7.66 1.08
C LEU A 35 12.67 -8.70 1.32
N HIS A 36 12.78 -9.84 0.64
CA HIS A 36 11.87 -10.99 0.81
C HIS A 36 10.40 -10.58 0.68
N GLY A 37 9.56 -11.01 1.59
CA GLY A 37 8.13 -10.64 1.64
C GLY A 37 7.84 -9.20 2.09
N GLY A 38 8.85 -8.38 2.34
CA GLY A 38 8.71 -7.00 2.81
C GLY A 38 8.09 -6.07 1.77
N GLY A 39 7.55 -4.95 2.25
CA GLY A 39 6.83 -3.98 1.42
C GLY A 39 5.54 -4.55 0.82
N ASN A 40 4.70 -3.68 0.33
CA ASN A 40 3.51 -4.05 -0.43
C ASN A 40 3.07 -2.92 -1.36
N THR A 41 2.28 -3.28 -2.34
CA THR A 41 1.84 -2.35 -3.36
C THR A 41 0.38 -2.61 -3.68
N SER A 42 -0.30 -1.58 -4.19
CA SER A 42 -1.69 -1.75 -4.61
C SER A 42 -2.06 -0.89 -5.81
N VAL A 43 -3.21 -1.22 -6.41
CA VAL A 43 -3.86 -0.41 -7.44
C VAL A 43 -5.37 -0.44 -7.24
N LYS A 44 -6.02 0.71 -7.43
CA LYS A 44 -7.47 0.87 -7.38
C LYS A 44 -8.06 0.80 -8.79
N ILE A 45 -9.06 -0.07 -8.97
CA ILE A 45 -9.70 -0.32 -10.25
C ILE A 45 -11.21 -0.34 -10.05
N THR A 46 -11.94 0.38 -10.89
CA THR A 46 -13.40 0.24 -11.00
C THR A 46 -13.70 -0.79 -12.06
N GLU A 47 -14.42 -1.84 -11.71
CA GLU A 47 -14.78 -2.92 -12.63
C GLU A 47 -16.26 -3.33 -12.48
N LYS A 48 -16.74 -4.14 -13.42
CA LYS A 48 -18.12 -4.68 -13.37
C LYS A 48 -18.13 -5.94 -12.51
N ASN A 49 -19.06 -5.96 -11.53
CA ASN A 49 -19.36 -7.17 -10.78
C ASN A 49 -20.28 -8.12 -11.55
N LEU A 50 -20.58 -9.28 -10.98
CA LEU A 50 -21.41 -10.32 -11.61
C LEU A 50 -22.84 -9.85 -11.95
N VAL A 51 -23.34 -8.81 -11.29
CA VAL A 51 -24.66 -8.21 -11.58
C VAL A 51 -24.57 -6.95 -12.43
N ASN A 52 -23.43 -6.77 -13.13
CA ASN A 52 -23.16 -5.68 -14.07
C ASN A 52 -23.17 -4.27 -13.45
N GLN A 53 -22.91 -4.16 -12.15
CA GLN A 53 -22.75 -2.87 -11.47
C GLN A 53 -21.27 -2.51 -11.35
N ASN A 54 -20.95 -1.21 -11.39
CA ASN A 54 -19.60 -0.75 -11.14
C ASN A 54 -19.25 -0.94 -9.67
N GLU A 55 -18.08 -1.53 -9.42
CA GLU A 55 -17.54 -1.77 -8.08
C GLU A 55 -16.08 -1.33 -8.02
N ASP A 56 -15.72 -0.57 -7.00
CA ASP A 56 -14.33 -0.16 -6.79
C ASP A 56 -13.60 -1.25 -6.00
N ILE A 57 -12.57 -1.81 -6.63
CA ILE A 57 -11.76 -2.89 -6.09
C ILE A 57 -10.34 -2.39 -5.85
N LEU A 58 -9.82 -2.67 -4.66
CA LEU A 58 -8.41 -2.51 -4.32
C LEU A 58 -7.69 -3.84 -4.55
N TYR A 59 -6.82 -3.89 -5.53
CA TYR A 59 -5.87 -4.98 -5.71
C TYR A 59 -4.63 -4.68 -4.88
N VAL A 60 -4.46 -5.38 -3.78
CA VAL A 60 -3.33 -5.20 -2.85
C VAL A 60 -2.52 -6.47 -2.73
N LYS A 61 -1.19 -6.34 -2.60
CA LYS A 61 -0.30 -7.49 -2.43
C LYS A 61 -0.78 -8.38 -1.29
N GLY A 62 -0.92 -9.67 -1.59
CA GLY A 62 -1.26 -10.70 -0.63
C GLY A 62 -0.05 -11.29 0.08
N SER A 63 -0.32 -11.98 1.18
CA SER A 63 0.70 -12.69 1.95
C SER A 63 1.37 -13.80 1.13
N GLY A 64 2.66 -14.02 1.38
CA GLY A 64 3.42 -15.11 0.77
C GLY A 64 4.05 -14.78 -0.60
N TRP A 65 3.91 -13.56 -1.09
CA TRP A 65 4.52 -13.10 -2.34
C TRP A 65 5.65 -12.12 -2.09
N ASP A 66 6.77 -12.30 -2.81
CA ASP A 66 7.84 -11.32 -2.90
C ASP A 66 7.55 -10.36 -4.07
N LEU A 67 7.82 -9.06 -3.90
CA LEU A 67 7.58 -8.08 -4.96
C LEU A 67 8.39 -8.37 -6.22
N GLU A 68 9.59 -8.93 -6.09
CA GLU A 68 10.46 -9.26 -7.22
C GLU A 68 9.80 -10.22 -8.23
N PHE A 69 9.02 -11.18 -7.73
CA PHE A 69 8.41 -12.24 -8.54
C PHE A 69 6.88 -12.19 -8.58
N ILE A 70 6.28 -11.12 -8.02
CA ILE A 70 4.83 -11.02 -7.93
C ILE A 70 4.15 -11.13 -9.29
N GLU A 71 3.02 -11.81 -9.33
CA GLU A 71 2.13 -11.93 -10.48
C GLU A 71 0.75 -11.35 -10.17
N LYS A 72 -0.15 -11.29 -11.15
CA LYS A 72 -1.53 -10.86 -10.92
C LYS A 72 -2.21 -11.65 -9.81
N ALA A 73 -1.97 -12.97 -9.74
CA ALA A 73 -2.50 -13.85 -8.69
C ALA A 73 -1.99 -13.52 -7.28
N GLY A 74 -0.89 -12.76 -7.18
CA GLY A 74 -0.35 -12.28 -5.91
C GLY A 74 -1.07 -11.04 -5.34
N PHE A 75 -2.01 -10.46 -6.10
CA PHE A 75 -2.82 -9.34 -5.65
C PHE A 75 -4.21 -9.79 -5.22
N SER A 76 -4.56 -9.48 -3.99
CA SER A 76 -5.87 -9.81 -3.41
C SER A 76 -6.88 -8.72 -3.80
N PRO A 77 -7.97 -9.07 -4.51
CA PRO A 77 -9.02 -8.12 -4.87
C PRO A 77 -9.98 -7.89 -3.70
N VAL A 78 -9.97 -6.71 -3.10
CA VAL A 78 -10.77 -6.37 -1.91
C VAL A 78 -11.75 -5.24 -2.24
N ARG A 79 -13.00 -5.34 -1.77
CA ARG A 79 -14.03 -4.30 -1.95
C ARG A 79 -13.65 -3.02 -1.23
N MET A 80 -13.35 -1.97 -1.99
CA MET A 80 -12.85 -0.70 -1.47
C MET A 80 -13.82 0.01 -0.52
N ASN A 81 -15.11 0.04 -0.87
CA ASN A 81 -16.12 0.77 -0.08
C ASN A 81 -16.20 0.25 1.36
N HIS A 82 -16.06 -1.07 1.55
CA HIS A 82 -16.05 -1.64 2.89
C HIS A 82 -14.80 -1.22 3.67
N MET A 83 -13.63 -1.26 3.07
CA MET A 83 -12.37 -0.81 3.68
C MET A 83 -12.43 0.66 4.12
N LEU A 84 -13.00 1.53 3.28
CA LEU A 84 -13.23 2.94 3.61
C LEU A 84 -14.21 3.13 4.77
N ASN A 85 -15.20 2.25 4.92
CA ASN A 85 -16.10 2.27 6.07
C ASN A 85 -15.40 1.79 7.35
N LEU A 86 -14.57 0.75 7.26
CA LEU A 86 -13.77 0.30 8.40
C LEU A 86 -12.84 1.40 8.91
N SER A 87 -12.23 2.19 8.03
CA SER A 87 -11.32 3.27 8.43
C SER A 87 -11.98 4.37 9.29
N LYS A 88 -13.32 4.42 9.34
CA LYS A 88 -14.09 5.36 10.13
C LYS A 88 -14.41 4.86 11.55
N LEU A 89 -14.16 3.59 11.85
CA LEU A 89 -14.41 3.01 13.17
C LEU A 89 -13.50 3.63 14.24
N GLU A 90 -13.96 3.62 15.48
CA GLU A 90 -13.15 4.04 16.61
C GLU A 90 -12.03 3.05 16.93
N SER A 91 -12.34 1.76 16.87
CA SER A 91 -11.40 0.68 17.11
C SER A 91 -11.78 -0.55 16.29
N LEU A 92 -10.79 -1.38 15.99
CA LEU A 92 -10.96 -2.66 15.31
C LEU A 92 -9.85 -3.58 15.81
N SER A 93 -10.21 -4.70 16.42
CA SER A 93 -9.20 -5.67 16.87
C SER A 93 -8.55 -6.38 15.66
N ALA A 94 -7.31 -6.84 15.85
CA ALA A 94 -6.58 -7.54 14.79
C ALA A 94 -7.33 -8.78 14.24
N PRO A 95 -7.95 -9.65 15.09
CA PRO A 95 -8.75 -10.77 14.58
C PRO A 95 -9.96 -10.31 13.74
N GLN A 96 -10.67 -9.26 14.18
CA GLN A 96 -11.79 -8.69 13.43
C GLN A 96 -11.32 -8.12 12.10
N MET A 97 -10.23 -7.34 12.11
CA MET A 97 -9.65 -6.79 10.87
C MET A 97 -9.31 -7.90 9.88
N VAL A 98 -8.62 -8.94 10.30
CA VAL A 98 -8.26 -10.07 9.43
C VAL A 98 -9.50 -10.75 8.86
N ASN A 99 -10.57 -10.92 9.67
CA ASN A 99 -11.84 -11.47 9.21
C ASN A 99 -12.48 -10.57 8.14
N GLU A 100 -12.57 -9.26 8.40
CA GLU A 100 -13.16 -8.30 7.47
C GLU A 100 -12.39 -8.26 6.14
N LEU A 101 -11.06 -8.25 6.18
CA LEU A 101 -10.24 -8.29 4.97
C LEU A 101 -10.54 -9.53 4.11
N LYS A 102 -10.67 -10.70 4.74
CA LYS A 102 -10.94 -11.97 4.03
C LYS A 102 -12.35 -12.05 3.49
N THR A 103 -13.35 -11.61 4.26
CA THR A 103 -14.76 -11.69 3.84
C THR A 103 -15.11 -10.68 2.74
N GLN A 104 -14.26 -9.68 2.51
CA GLN A 104 -14.44 -8.70 1.44
C GLN A 104 -13.63 -9.00 0.18
N LEU A 105 -12.98 -10.13 0.09
CA LEU A 105 -12.39 -10.61 -1.16
C LEU A 105 -13.49 -10.84 -2.21
N THR A 106 -13.23 -10.42 -3.45
CA THR A 106 -14.10 -10.75 -4.60
C THR A 106 -13.74 -12.08 -5.23
N ASP A 107 -12.55 -12.61 -4.90
CA ASP A 107 -12.07 -13.95 -5.24
C ASP A 107 -11.63 -14.67 -3.96
N SER A 108 -12.36 -15.72 -3.57
CA SER A 108 -12.09 -16.50 -2.36
C SER A 108 -10.79 -17.33 -2.45
N SER A 109 -10.25 -17.54 -3.64
CA SER A 109 -8.99 -18.26 -3.87
C SER A 109 -7.76 -17.35 -3.75
N ALA A 110 -7.96 -16.03 -3.71
CA ALA A 110 -6.87 -15.07 -3.60
C ALA A 110 -6.12 -15.21 -2.25
N PRO A 111 -4.83 -14.84 -2.20
CA PRO A 111 -4.06 -14.85 -0.97
C PRO A 111 -4.67 -13.91 0.08
N SER A 112 -4.34 -14.10 1.36
CA SER A 112 -4.79 -13.18 2.41
C SER A 112 -4.25 -11.76 2.14
N PRO A 113 -5.11 -10.73 2.12
CA PRO A 113 -4.66 -9.36 1.88
C PRO A 113 -3.67 -8.88 2.96
N SER A 114 -2.81 -7.92 2.60
CA SER A 114 -1.92 -7.26 3.56
C SER A 114 -2.72 -6.65 4.72
N VAL A 115 -2.15 -6.66 5.92
CA VAL A 115 -2.71 -5.97 7.10
C VAL A 115 -2.83 -4.45 6.91
N GLU A 116 -2.15 -3.89 5.92
CA GLU A 116 -2.19 -2.47 5.55
C GLU A 116 -3.24 -2.13 4.48
N THR A 117 -4.10 -3.09 4.13
CA THR A 117 -5.14 -2.91 3.11
C THR A 117 -6.03 -1.70 3.35
N ILE A 118 -6.43 -1.45 4.62
CA ILE A 118 -7.27 -0.30 4.99
C ILE A 118 -6.51 1.01 4.73
N LEU A 119 -5.22 1.07 5.06
CA LEU A 119 -4.36 2.21 4.78
C LEU A 119 -4.28 2.48 3.26
N HIS A 120 -4.01 1.45 2.47
CA HIS A 120 -3.95 1.56 1.01
C HIS A 120 -5.27 2.03 0.40
N ALA A 121 -6.41 1.56 0.94
CA ALA A 121 -7.72 2.01 0.50
C ALA A 121 -7.95 3.50 0.80
N ALA A 122 -7.53 3.95 1.99
CA ALA A 122 -7.77 5.30 2.49
C ALA A 122 -6.95 6.39 1.77
N LEU A 123 -5.75 6.07 1.28
CA LEU A 123 -4.94 7.02 0.52
C LEU A 123 -5.60 7.34 -0.84
N PRO A 124 -5.72 8.61 -1.26
CA PRO A 124 -6.51 9.02 -2.43
C PRO A 124 -5.84 8.74 -3.79
N PHE A 125 -4.76 7.97 -3.82
CA PHE A 125 -4.00 7.68 -5.03
C PHE A 125 -4.41 6.35 -5.66
N LYS A 126 -4.39 6.30 -7.00
CA LYS A 126 -4.68 5.08 -7.76
C LYS A 126 -3.66 3.97 -7.49
N PHE A 127 -2.38 4.31 -7.42
CA PHE A 127 -1.27 3.42 -7.10
C PHE A 127 -0.69 3.84 -5.76
N VAL A 128 -0.46 2.85 -4.88
CA VAL A 128 0.17 3.06 -3.57
C VAL A 128 1.31 2.07 -3.43
N ASP A 129 2.47 2.57 -3.05
CA ASP A 129 3.70 1.79 -2.83
C ASP A 129 4.14 1.93 -1.38
N HIS A 130 4.48 0.81 -0.75
CA HIS A 130 5.09 0.74 0.56
C HIS A 130 6.42 0.00 0.46
N THR A 131 7.48 0.64 0.90
CA THR A 131 8.85 0.09 0.92
C THR A 131 9.48 0.27 2.29
N HIS A 132 10.51 -0.52 2.58
CA HIS A 132 11.36 -0.40 3.75
C HIS A 132 12.74 0.15 3.34
N ALA A 133 12.77 1.29 2.65
CA ALA A 133 13.99 1.84 2.06
C ALA A 133 15.09 2.04 3.11
N ASP A 134 16.24 1.34 2.96
CA ASP A 134 17.37 1.37 3.90
C ASP A 134 17.80 2.79 4.26
N ALA A 135 17.86 3.68 3.26
CA ALA A 135 18.23 5.07 3.46
C ALA A 135 17.28 5.83 4.39
N VAL A 136 15.98 5.50 4.35
CA VAL A 136 14.95 6.12 5.22
C VAL A 136 14.95 5.45 6.59
N VAL A 137 14.89 4.12 6.62
CA VAL A 137 14.84 3.33 7.87
C VAL A 137 16.06 3.59 8.75
N THR A 138 17.25 3.75 8.16
CA THR A 138 18.48 4.09 8.90
C THR A 138 18.35 5.43 9.65
N ILE A 139 17.67 6.41 9.05
CA ILE A 139 17.46 7.72 9.68
C ILE A 139 16.34 7.64 10.71
N THR A 140 15.19 7.06 10.36
CA THR A 140 14.00 7.05 11.22
C THR A 140 14.22 6.25 12.50
N ASN A 141 15.09 5.24 12.50
CA ASN A 141 15.47 4.45 13.68
C ASN A 141 16.49 5.13 14.61
N THR A 142 16.72 6.43 14.46
CA THR A 142 17.60 7.21 15.37
C THR A 142 16.76 8.10 16.30
N SER A 143 17.30 8.47 17.46
CA SER A 143 16.62 9.30 18.46
C SER A 143 16.18 10.68 17.93
N ASN A 144 16.83 11.20 16.89
CA ASN A 144 16.52 12.45 16.21
C ASN A 144 16.04 12.23 14.76
N GLY A 145 15.49 11.06 14.47
CA GLY A 145 15.08 10.68 13.12
C GLY A 145 14.03 11.62 12.52
N GLU A 146 13.04 12.03 13.29
CA GLU A 146 12.00 12.96 12.84
C GLU A 146 12.60 14.31 12.41
N GLU A 147 13.50 14.89 13.19
CA GLU A 147 14.16 16.16 12.85
C GLU A 147 14.96 16.01 11.56
N ARG A 148 15.72 14.94 11.41
CA ARG A 148 16.52 14.67 10.21
C ARG A 148 15.65 14.47 8.96
N ILE A 149 14.54 13.77 9.08
CA ILE A 149 13.59 13.61 7.96
C ILE A 149 13.01 14.96 7.56
N LYS A 150 12.66 15.81 8.52
CA LYS A 150 12.19 17.17 8.24
C LYS A 150 13.26 18.03 7.54
N GLU A 151 14.53 17.93 7.96
CA GLU A 151 15.65 18.64 7.32
C GLU A 151 15.85 18.20 5.86
N ILE A 152 15.77 16.88 5.59
CA ILE A 152 16.05 16.30 4.26
C ILE A 152 14.89 16.51 3.30
N TYR A 153 13.65 16.25 3.75
CA TYR A 153 12.49 16.22 2.87
C TYR A 153 11.59 17.45 2.97
N GLY A 154 11.67 18.22 4.08
CA GLY A 154 10.81 19.39 4.31
C GLY A 154 9.34 19.00 4.24
N ASP A 155 8.55 19.82 3.52
CA ASP A 155 7.11 19.66 3.36
C ASP A 155 6.73 18.64 2.27
N ARG A 156 7.69 17.87 1.74
CA ARG A 156 7.43 16.85 0.71
C ARG A 156 6.96 15.52 1.27
N VAL A 157 6.97 15.37 2.58
CA VAL A 157 6.55 14.14 3.26
C VAL A 157 5.66 14.44 4.46
N VAL A 158 4.77 13.51 4.75
CA VAL A 158 4.01 13.45 6.00
C VAL A 158 4.69 12.44 6.90
N ILE A 159 5.09 12.86 8.10
CA ILE A 159 5.69 11.97 9.10
C ILE A 159 4.57 11.39 9.97
N ILE A 160 4.53 10.08 10.03
CA ILE A 160 3.60 9.33 10.89
C ILE A 160 4.39 8.76 12.07
N PRO A 161 4.07 9.13 13.31
CA PRO A 161 4.70 8.54 14.49
C PRO A 161 4.56 7.03 14.50
N TYR A 162 5.51 6.33 15.14
CA TYR A 162 5.46 4.88 15.20
C TYR A 162 4.16 4.37 15.82
N VAL A 163 3.47 3.56 15.05
CA VAL A 163 2.30 2.77 15.46
C VAL A 163 2.44 1.39 14.84
N MET A 164 2.09 0.33 15.56
CA MET A 164 2.13 -1.03 15.02
C MET A 164 1.31 -1.11 13.73
N PRO A 165 1.85 -1.71 12.65
CA PRO A 165 1.12 -1.91 11.40
C PRO A 165 -0.23 -2.59 11.61
N GLY A 166 -1.28 -2.01 11.05
CA GLY A 166 -2.65 -2.50 11.19
C GLY A 166 -3.67 -1.37 11.21
N PHE A 167 -4.75 -1.57 11.94
CA PHE A 167 -5.88 -0.64 11.96
C PHE A 167 -5.51 0.73 12.54
N ASP A 168 -4.77 0.78 13.65
CA ASP A 168 -4.41 2.04 14.31
C ASP A 168 -3.50 2.89 13.43
N LEU A 169 -2.55 2.28 12.73
CA LEU A 169 -1.73 2.97 11.74
C LEU A 169 -2.58 3.55 10.61
N ALA A 170 -3.51 2.78 10.04
CA ALA A 170 -4.40 3.26 8.99
C ALA A 170 -5.23 4.46 9.46
N LYS A 171 -5.74 4.41 10.68
CA LYS A 171 -6.51 5.49 11.31
C LYS A 171 -5.70 6.77 11.51
N ASP A 172 -4.47 6.65 11.99
CA ASP A 172 -3.59 7.80 12.19
C ASP A 172 -3.16 8.43 10.87
N VAL A 173 -2.85 7.61 9.86
CA VAL A 173 -2.59 8.09 8.49
C VAL A 173 -3.78 8.90 7.96
N VAL A 174 -5.01 8.37 8.05
CA VAL A 174 -6.21 9.10 7.60
C VAL A 174 -6.34 10.45 8.28
N LYS A 175 -6.16 10.51 9.61
CA LYS A 175 -6.28 11.76 10.38
C LYS A 175 -5.21 12.79 10.03
N ILE A 176 -3.97 12.35 9.89
CA ILE A 176 -2.83 13.25 9.66
C ILE A 176 -2.83 13.69 8.20
N PHE A 177 -3.04 12.77 7.26
CA PHE A 177 -3.06 13.06 5.83
C PHE A 177 -4.19 14.01 5.44
N ALA A 178 -5.37 13.90 6.05
CA ALA A 178 -6.49 14.80 5.81
C ALA A 178 -6.20 16.28 6.19
N LYS A 179 -5.20 16.53 7.05
CA LYS A 179 -4.79 17.87 7.50
C LYS A 179 -3.67 18.47 6.66
N GLN A 180 -3.02 17.70 5.82
CA GLN A 180 -1.85 18.10 5.06
C GLN A 180 -2.11 17.95 3.56
N SER A 181 -1.35 18.62 2.71
CA SER A 181 -1.58 18.68 1.27
C SER A 181 -1.48 17.32 0.55
N SER A 182 -2.20 17.19 -0.56
CA SER A 182 -2.47 15.95 -1.31
C SER A 182 -1.31 15.38 -2.15
N GLU A 183 -0.13 15.99 -2.19
CA GLU A 183 0.98 15.58 -3.07
C GLU A 183 2.16 14.95 -2.31
N LEU A 184 1.94 14.50 -1.09
CA LEU A 184 3.01 14.11 -0.18
C LEU A 184 3.18 12.59 -0.12
N SER A 185 4.43 12.16 0.07
CA SER A 185 4.75 10.81 0.51
C SER A 185 4.56 10.67 2.01
N LEU A 186 4.34 9.43 2.49
CA LEU A 186 4.28 9.11 3.92
C LEU A 186 5.60 8.49 4.36
N ILE A 187 6.09 8.91 5.53
CA ILE A 187 7.18 8.25 6.24
C ILE A 187 6.68 7.86 7.61
N HIS A 188 6.63 6.55 7.87
CA HIS A 188 6.31 5.98 9.17
C HIS A 188 7.60 5.78 9.97
N ILE A 189 7.66 6.34 11.16
CA ILE A 189 8.85 6.35 12.03
C ILE A 189 8.64 5.41 13.19
#